data_0788c4669af5c6b879c3c31bd0cb060a
#
_entry.id   0788c4669af5c6b879c3c31bd0cb060a
#
_cell.length_a   1.000
_cell.length_b   1.000
_cell.length_c   1.000
_cell.angle_alpha   90.00
_cell.angle_beta   90.00
_cell.angle_gamma   90.00
#
_symmetry.space_group_name_H-M   'P 1'
#
loop_
_entity.id
_entity.type
_entity.pdbx_description
1 polymer ?
#
loop_
_entity_poly.entity_id
_entity_poly.type
_entity_poly.pdbx_seq_one_letter_code
_entity_poly.pdbx_strand_id
1 'polypeptide(L)'
;KLNVSLTQYNAADMQGVYEIAESLGTPMQLATYMFPPIRRDTAMVGENDRFSAEEAAKYSVMWDRMRFSEEQFRARAEAMRRGISVSENTDCEGTPGEGIMCRAGRSAFWINWQGIMTPCGMMTEPVASVKKLGFSAAWEATKAATAEIRLPGECAACGYKHACHACAAMCVTETGHFNVKPEYV
;
A
#
# COMPACT_ATOMS: atom_id res chain seq x y z
N LYS A 1 17.46 -2.52 -4.45
CA LYS A 1 16.29 -2.94 -3.68
C LYS A 1 15.60 -4.10 -4.38
N LEU A 2 15.32 -5.18 -3.67
CA LEU A 2 14.48 -6.29 -4.12
C LEU A 2 13.02 -6.03 -3.72
N ASN A 3 12.10 -6.10 -4.67
CA ASN A 3 10.66 -6.08 -4.41
C ASN A 3 10.13 -7.49 -4.62
N VAL A 4 9.50 -8.05 -3.60
CA VAL A 4 8.97 -9.40 -3.60
C VAL A 4 7.46 -9.33 -3.42
N SER A 5 6.70 -9.81 -4.41
CA SER A 5 5.27 -10.06 -4.27
C SER A 5 5.11 -11.51 -3.81
N LEU A 6 4.61 -11.70 -2.59
CA LEU A 6 4.44 -13.00 -2.01
C LEU A 6 3.05 -13.56 -2.35
N THR A 7 3.03 -14.82 -2.75
CA THR A 7 1.82 -15.58 -3.10
C THR A 7 1.90 -16.98 -2.50
N GLN A 8 0.83 -17.75 -2.57
CA GLN A 8 0.85 -19.15 -2.16
C GLN A 8 1.92 -20.00 -2.87
N TYR A 9 2.35 -19.60 -4.08
CA TYR A 9 3.32 -20.37 -4.87
C TYR A 9 4.78 -20.16 -4.45
N ASN A 10 5.10 -19.00 -3.85
CA ASN A 10 6.48 -18.66 -3.47
C ASN A 10 6.64 -18.34 -1.98
N ALA A 11 5.61 -18.57 -1.20
CA ALA A 11 5.64 -18.30 0.24
C ALA A 11 6.72 -19.10 0.97
N ALA A 12 6.98 -20.33 0.53
CA ALA A 12 8.03 -21.19 1.11
C ALA A 12 9.44 -20.65 0.85
N ASP A 13 9.62 -19.85 -0.20
CA ASP A 13 10.93 -19.32 -0.61
C ASP A 13 11.29 -18.01 0.08
N MET A 14 10.38 -17.44 0.86
CA MET A 14 10.55 -16.10 1.45
C MET A 14 11.85 -15.97 2.25
N GLN A 15 12.19 -16.99 3.07
CA GLN A 15 13.41 -17.01 3.86
C GLN A 15 14.66 -16.99 2.95
N GLY A 16 14.71 -17.88 1.96
CA GLY A 16 15.85 -17.97 1.04
C GLY A 16 16.06 -16.69 0.24
N VAL A 17 14.97 -16.03 -0.20
CA VAL A 17 15.07 -14.74 -0.90
C VAL A 17 15.59 -13.64 0.04
N TYR A 18 15.16 -13.66 1.30
CA TYR A 18 15.69 -12.73 2.31
C TYR A 18 17.20 -12.93 2.54
N GLU A 19 17.66 -14.16 2.70
CA GLU A 19 19.07 -14.50 2.87
C GLU A 19 19.93 -14.06 1.68
N ILE A 20 19.42 -14.21 0.46
CA ILE A 20 20.08 -13.68 -0.74
C ILE A 20 20.15 -12.16 -0.69
N ALA A 21 19.07 -11.47 -0.32
CA ALA A 21 19.08 -10.00 -0.19
C ALA A 21 20.12 -9.51 0.81
N GLU A 22 20.18 -10.15 1.99
CA GLU A 22 21.16 -9.86 3.04
C GLU A 22 22.60 -10.10 2.54
N SER A 23 22.85 -11.23 1.87
CA SER A 23 24.19 -11.54 1.33
C SER A 23 24.69 -10.53 0.30
N LEU A 24 23.75 -9.88 -0.40
CA LEU A 24 24.04 -8.83 -1.39
C LEU A 24 24.03 -7.41 -0.80
N GLY A 25 23.78 -7.25 0.50
CA GLY A 25 23.60 -5.94 1.13
C GLY A 25 22.47 -5.13 0.50
N THR A 26 21.44 -5.79 -0.02
CA THR A 26 20.36 -5.17 -0.79
C THR A 26 19.07 -5.16 0.01
N PRO A 27 18.49 -3.96 0.29
CA PRO A 27 17.22 -3.90 0.99
C PRO A 27 16.10 -4.68 0.26
N MET A 28 15.35 -5.47 0.99
CA MET A 28 14.17 -6.19 0.48
C MET A 28 12.90 -5.52 0.97
N GLN A 29 11.90 -5.48 0.12
CA GLN A 29 10.53 -5.07 0.45
C GLN A 29 9.57 -6.20 0.07
N LEU A 30 8.75 -6.60 1.01
CA LEU A 30 7.72 -7.61 0.81
C LEU A 30 6.35 -6.95 0.58
N ALA A 31 5.59 -7.49 -0.36
CA ALA A 31 4.19 -7.19 -0.56
C ALA A 31 3.38 -8.48 -0.43
N THR A 32 2.45 -8.52 0.50
CA THR A 32 1.54 -9.65 0.75
C THR A 32 0.16 -9.46 0.11
N TYR A 33 -0.17 -8.23 -0.26
CA TYR A 33 -1.38 -7.92 -1.00
C TYR A 33 -1.10 -7.86 -2.50
N MET A 34 -1.92 -8.54 -3.28
CA MET A 34 -1.88 -8.49 -4.75
C MET A 34 -3.13 -7.81 -5.29
N PHE A 35 -2.91 -6.81 -6.14
CA PHE A 35 -3.98 -6.20 -6.91
C PHE A 35 -4.49 -7.18 -7.97
N PRO A 36 -5.79 -7.14 -8.32
CA PRO A 36 -6.34 -7.99 -9.38
C PRO A 36 -5.69 -7.68 -10.74
N PRO A 37 -5.70 -8.63 -11.68
CA PRO A 37 -5.11 -8.45 -13.02
C PRO A 37 -5.71 -7.26 -13.77
N ILE A 38 -7.00 -7.01 -13.60
CA ILE A 38 -7.73 -5.86 -14.14
C ILE A 38 -8.16 -4.98 -12.97
N ARG A 39 -7.42 -3.93 -12.71
CA ARG A 39 -7.59 -3.09 -11.51
C ARG A 39 -8.92 -2.34 -11.43
N ARG A 40 -9.62 -2.16 -12.55
CA ARG A 40 -10.94 -1.49 -12.59
C ARG A 40 -12.12 -2.43 -12.47
N ASP A 41 -11.86 -3.72 -12.46
CA ASP A 41 -12.88 -4.73 -12.39
C ASP A 41 -12.88 -5.37 -11.01
N THR A 42 -13.83 -4.95 -10.17
CA THR A 42 -13.97 -5.48 -8.82
C THR A 42 -14.35 -6.96 -8.80
N ALA A 43 -14.94 -7.49 -9.89
CA ALA A 43 -15.23 -8.92 -10.01
C ALA A 43 -13.95 -9.78 -10.12
N MET A 44 -12.81 -9.16 -10.48
CA MET A 44 -11.53 -9.86 -10.56
C MET A 44 -10.74 -9.85 -9.23
N VAL A 45 -11.34 -9.30 -8.17
CA VAL A 45 -10.73 -9.33 -6.83
C VAL A 45 -10.63 -10.78 -6.35
N GLY A 46 -9.42 -11.20 -5.97
CA GLY A 46 -9.15 -12.57 -5.55
C GLY A 46 -8.83 -13.56 -6.66
N GLU A 47 -9.04 -13.21 -7.94
CA GLU A 47 -8.78 -14.10 -9.10
C GLU A 47 -7.28 -14.21 -9.47
N ASN A 48 -6.38 -13.80 -8.61
CA ASN A 48 -4.93 -13.79 -8.83
C ASN A 48 -4.15 -14.64 -7.83
N ASP A 49 -4.75 -15.66 -7.27
CA ASP A 49 -4.16 -16.58 -6.29
C ASP A 49 -3.51 -15.86 -5.08
N ARG A 50 -4.05 -14.71 -4.70
CA ARG A 50 -3.58 -13.97 -3.54
C ARG A 50 -3.88 -14.71 -2.23
N PHE A 51 -3.16 -14.39 -1.21
CA PHE A 51 -3.47 -14.84 0.14
C PHE A 51 -4.86 -14.37 0.61
N SER A 52 -5.44 -15.11 1.54
CA SER A 52 -6.47 -14.56 2.41
C SER A 52 -5.90 -13.42 3.27
N ALA A 53 -6.75 -12.60 3.85
CA ALA A 53 -6.32 -11.52 4.76
C ALA A 53 -5.50 -12.07 5.95
N GLU A 54 -5.93 -13.22 6.50
CA GLU A 54 -5.26 -13.88 7.61
C GLU A 54 -3.87 -14.40 7.22
N GLU A 55 -3.75 -15.03 6.06
CA GLU A 55 -2.46 -15.49 5.53
C GLU A 55 -1.52 -14.33 5.25
N ALA A 56 -2.01 -13.25 4.63
CA ALA A 56 -1.23 -12.04 4.38
C ALA A 56 -0.70 -11.43 5.68
N ALA A 57 -1.54 -11.37 6.72
CA ALA A 57 -1.15 -10.90 8.05
C ALA A 57 -0.07 -11.82 8.67
N LYS A 58 -0.25 -13.14 8.57
CA LYS A 58 0.75 -14.13 9.04
C LYS A 58 2.12 -13.89 8.39
N TYR A 59 2.17 -13.77 7.06
CA TYR A 59 3.43 -13.55 6.36
C TYR A 59 4.02 -12.17 6.63
N SER A 60 3.21 -11.15 6.87
CA SER A 60 3.68 -9.84 7.31
C SER A 60 4.35 -9.89 8.68
N VAL A 61 3.78 -10.64 9.62
CA VAL A 61 4.38 -10.88 10.95
C VAL A 61 5.68 -11.68 10.83
N MET A 62 5.68 -12.74 9.99
CA MET A 62 6.91 -13.51 9.74
C MET A 62 8.01 -12.62 9.15
N TRP A 63 7.68 -11.74 8.21
CA TRP A 63 8.59 -10.77 7.63
C TRP A 63 9.21 -9.84 8.68
N ASP A 64 8.41 -9.30 9.59
CA ASP A 64 8.93 -8.48 10.67
C ASP A 64 9.86 -9.25 11.62
N ARG A 65 9.53 -10.50 11.92
CA ARG A 65 10.39 -11.39 12.75
C ARG A 65 11.72 -11.75 12.08
N MET A 66 11.79 -11.75 10.76
CA MET A 66 13.06 -11.96 10.03
C MET A 66 13.96 -10.74 10.08
N ARG A 67 13.39 -9.53 10.05
CA ARG A 67 14.13 -8.26 9.98
C ARG A 67 14.56 -7.72 11.34
N PHE A 68 13.81 -8.03 12.37
CA PHE A 68 13.98 -7.43 13.70
C PHE A 68 14.39 -8.48 14.72
N SER A 69 15.26 -8.09 15.67
CA SER A 69 15.48 -8.91 16.86
C SER A 69 14.18 -9.08 17.64
N GLU A 70 14.10 -10.12 18.48
CA GLU A 70 12.90 -10.36 19.31
C GLU A 70 12.57 -9.16 20.20
N GLU A 71 13.58 -8.45 20.72
CA GLU A 71 13.42 -7.22 21.50
C GLU A 71 12.80 -6.10 20.65
N GLN A 72 13.37 -5.85 19.47
CA GLN A 72 12.84 -4.85 18.53
C GLN A 72 11.43 -5.18 18.08
N PHE A 73 11.13 -6.45 17.77
CA PHE A 73 9.80 -6.89 17.39
C PHE A 73 8.78 -6.62 18.49
N ARG A 74 9.11 -6.97 19.76
CA ARG A 74 8.24 -6.72 20.91
C ARG A 74 8.03 -5.23 21.16
N ALA A 75 9.10 -4.43 21.09
CA ALA A 75 9.02 -2.98 21.26
C ALA A 75 8.12 -2.34 20.20
N ARG A 76 8.21 -2.78 18.93
CA ARG A 76 7.34 -2.32 17.84
C ARG A 76 5.88 -2.71 18.08
N ALA A 77 5.62 -3.97 18.46
CA ALA A 77 4.26 -4.43 18.76
C ALA A 77 3.63 -3.65 19.91
N GLU A 78 4.39 -3.32 20.96
CA GLU A 78 3.92 -2.51 22.08
C GLU A 78 3.67 -1.06 21.68
N ALA A 79 4.55 -0.47 20.88
CA ALA A 79 4.35 0.88 20.34
C ALA A 79 3.05 0.97 19.51
N MET A 80 2.79 -0.02 18.64
CA MET A 80 1.55 -0.11 17.87
C MET A 80 0.31 -0.18 18.78
N ARG A 81 0.34 -0.97 19.84
CA ARG A 81 -0.76 -1.07 20.82
C ARG A 81 -1.04 0.27 21.51
N ARG A 82 -0.03 1.10 21.71
CA ARG A 82 -0.13 2.45 22.27
C ARG A 82 -0.52 3.51 21.25
N GLY A 83 -0.76 3.13 20.01
CA GLY A 83 -1.07 4.07 18.93
C GLY A 83 0.11 4.90 18.46
N ILE A 84 1.34 4.43 18.70
CA ILE A 84 2.56 5.07 18.22
C ILE A 84 2.88 4.50 16.84
N SER A 85 3.02 5.37 15.84
CA SER A 85 3.43 4.94 14.51
C SER A 85 4.84 4.35 14.53
N VAL A 86 4.98 3.15 14.01
CA VAL A 86 6.28 2.45 13.86
C VAL A 86 6.71 2.38 12.40
N SER A 87 6.04 3.16 11.53
CA SER A 87 6.40 3.23 10.12
C SER A 87 7.80 3.79 9.96
N GLU A 88 8.64 3.08 9.21
CA GLU A 88 9.95 3.57 8.78
C GLU A 88 9.82 4.69 7.73
N ASN A 89 8.62 4.93 7.23
CA ASN A 89 8.33 5.89 6.18
C ASN A 89 7.87 7.21 6.83
N THR A 90 8.81 8.01 7.27
CA THR A 90 8.56 9.33 7.90
C THR A 90 7.99 10.38 6.94
N ASP A 91 7.97 10.09 5.64
CA ASP A 91 7.50 11.02 4.61
C ASP A 91 5.96 10.98 4.40
N CYS A 92 5.24 10.19 5.18
CA CYS A 92 3.79 10.11 5.12
C CYS A 92 3.17 11.12 6.09
N GLU A 93 3.05 12.37 5.68
CA GLU A 93 2.32 13.40 6.40
C GLU A 93 0.83 13.30 6.07
N GLY A 94 0.02 12.89 6.99
CA GLY A 94 -1.43 12.83 6.88
C GLY A 94 -2.05 12.38 8.19
N THR A 95 -3.27 12.81 8.45
CA THR A 95 -4.03 12.33 9.59
C THR A 95 -4.59 10.95 9.24
N PRO A 96 -4.23 9.88 9.99
CA PRO A 96 -4.80 8.57 9.76
C PRO A 96 -6.33 8.62 9.73
N GLY A 97 -6.92 8.04 8.69
CA GLY A 97 -8.37 7.95 8.50
C GLY A 97 -9.04 9.13 7.79
N GLU A 98 -8.31 10.18 7.42
CA GLU A 98 -8.87 11.33 6.69
C GLU A 98 -8.53 11.30 5.20
N GLY A 99 -7.26 11.40 4.84
CA GLY A 99 -6.79 11.45 3.45
C GLY A 99 -5.78 10.36 3.12
N ILE A 100 -5.24 10.42 1.91
CA ILE A 100 -4.16 9.53 1.50
C ILE A 100 -2.91 9.83 2.32
N MET A 101 -2.39 8.80 3.00
CA MET A 101 -1.25 8.93 3.90
C MET A 101 0.11 8.75 3.20
N CYS A 102 0.15 8.27 1.97
CA CYS A 102 1.38 8.02 1.23
C CYS A 102 1.75 9.17 0.28
N ARG A 103 2.78 8.98 -0.53
CA ARG A 103 3.27 9.96 -1.50
C ARG A 103 2.39 10.15 -2.75
N ALA A 104 1.39 9.28 -2.95
CA ALA A 104 0.53 9.31 -4.12
C ALA A 104 -0.18 10.65 -4.27
N GLY A 105 -0.01 11.30 -5.43
CA GLY A 105 -0.59 12.61 -5.73
C GLY A 105 -0.04 13.78 -4.89
N ARG A 106 1.01 13.56 -4.08
CA ARG A 106 1.67 14.59 -3.26
C ARG A 106 3.09 14.87 -3.75
N SER A 107 3.91 13.83 -3.83
CA SER A 107 5.27 13.87 -4.36
C SER A 107 5.56 12.73 -5.34
N ALA A 108 4.57 11.90 -5.64
CA ALA A 108 4.66 10.80 -6.60
C ALA A 108 3.43 10.78 -7.50
N PHE A 109 3.63 10.34 -8.73
CA PHE A 109 2.61 10.12 -9.74
C PHE A 109 3.00 8.93 -10.61
N TRP A 110 2.06 8.49 -11.43
CA TRP A 110 2.30 7.52 -12.49
C TRP A 110 1.74 8.05 -13.80
N ILE A 111 2.48 7.87 -14.90
CA ILE A 111 1.99 8.18 -16.24
C ILE A 111 2.04 6.89 -17.05
N ASN A 112 0.89 6.50 -17.59
CA ASN A 112 0.80 5.32 -18.44
C ASN A 112 1.21 5.64 -19.89
N TRP A 113 1.30 4.59 -20.73
CA TRP A 113 1.69 4.70 -22.14
C TRP A 113 0.73 5.57 -23.00
N GLN A 114 -0.50 5.76 -22.55
CA GLN A 114 -1.47 6.67 -23.19
C GLN A 114 -1.23 8.14 -22.85
N GLY A 115 -0.36 8.44 -21.90
CA GLY A 115 -0.12 9.79 -21.38
C GLY A 115 -1.17 10.21 -20.35
N ILE A 116 -1.76 9.24 -19.64
CA ILE A 116 -2.69 9.49 -18.53
C ILE A 116 -1.92 9.45 -17.22
N MET A 117 -1.99 10.52 -16.46
CA MET A 117 -1.41 10.63 -15.13
C MET A 117 -2.43 10.20 -14.07
N THR A 118 -1.97 9.42 -13.10
CA THR A 118 -2.70 9.00 -11.90
C THR A 118 -1.83 9.25 -10.66
N PRO A 119 -2.39 9.30 -9.45
CA PRO A 119 -1.62 9.51 -8.21
C PRO A 119 -0.54 8.46 -7.98
N CYS A 120 -0.79 7.19 -8.33
CA CYS A 120 0.19 6.11 -8.28
C CYS A 120 -0.13 5.02 -9.32
N GLY A 121 0.81 4.09 -9.53
CA GLY A 121 0.63 2.99 -10.49
C GLY A 121 -0.47 1.99 -10.14
N MET A 122 -0.95 1.97 -8.90
CA MET A 122 -2.03 1.09 -8.45
C MET A 122 -3.42 1.75 -8.56
N MET A 123 -3.50 3.08 -8.65
CA MET A 123 -4.76 3.81 -8.81
C MET A 123 -5.12 3.96 -10.27
N THR A 124 -6.41 3.85 -10.56
CA THR A 124 -6.98 4.06 -11.90
C THR A 124 -7.68 5.41 -12.03
N GLU A 125 -7.87 6.09 -10.93
CA GLU A 125 -8.45 7.43 -10.79
C GLU A 125 -7.90 8.13 -9.53
N PRO A 126 -7.95 9.46 -9.42
CA PRO A 126 -8.33 10.38 -10.48
C PRO A 126 -7.34 10.38 -11.65
N VAL A 127 -7.74 10.88 -12.81
CA VAL A 127 -6.92 10.89 -14.02
C VAL A 127 -6.74 12.30 -14.58
N ALA A 128 -5.55 12.59 -15.12
CA ALA A 128 -5.27 13.80 -15.88
C ALA A 128 -4.49 13.44 -17.17
N SER A 129 -4.86 14.06 -18.29
CA SER A 129 -4.18 13.79 -19.56
C SER A 129 -3.00 14.74 -19.75
N VAL A 130 -1.79 14.21 -19.67
CA VAL A 130 -0.56 15.00 -19.92
C VAL A 130 -0.50 15.47 -21.37
N LYS A 131 -1.00 14.69 -22.33
CA LYS A 131 -1.05 15.07 -23.74
C LYS A 131 -1.94 16.27 -24.01
N LYS A 132 -3.03 16.43 -23.24
CA LYS A 132 -3.99 17.54 -23.41
C LYS A 132 -3.62 18.79 -22.61
N LEU A 133 -3.12 18.59 -21.38
CA LEU A 133 -2.90 19.66 -20.41
C LEU A 133 -1.44 20.14 -20.34
N GLY A 134 -0.50 19.32 -20.83
CA GLY A 134 0.91 19.46 -20.49
C GLY A 134 1.19 18.89 -19.08
N PHE A 135 2.48 18.65 -18.79
CA PHE A 135 2.88 17.99 -17.55
C PHE A 135 2.47 18.77 -16.29
N SER A 136 2.82 20.06 -16.24
CA SER A 136 2.59 20.88 -15.04
C SER A 136 1.11 20.99 -14.69
N ALA A 137 0.24 21.27 -15.66
CA ALA A 137 -1.19 21.38 -15.42
C ALA A 137 -1.83 20.01 -15.06
N ALA A 138 -1.38 18.92 -15.69
CA ALA A 138 -1.83 17.58 -15.34
C ALA A 138 -1.41 17.19 -13.91
N TRP A 139 -0.20 17.59 -13.48
CA TRP A 139 0.27 17.35 -12.13
C TRP A 139 -0.53 18.14 -11.08
N GLU A 140 -0.76 19.43 -11.31
CA GLU A 140 -1.59 20.25 -10.41
C GLU A 140 -3.02 19.71 -10.31
N ALA A 141 -3.62 19.30 -11.43
CA ALA A 141 -4.95 18.67 -11.44
C ALA A 141 -4.96 17.36 -10.67
N THR A 142 -3.92 16.52 -10.81
CA THR A 142 -3.78 15.26 -10.08
C THR A 142 -3.63 15.51 -8.59
N LYS A 143 -2.82 16.48 -8.16
CA LYS A 143 -2.66 16.85 -6.74
C LYS A 143 -3.98 17.32 -6.15
N ALA A 144 -4.65 18.25 -6.81
CA ALA A 144 -5.93 18.80 -6.35
C ALA A 144 -6.99 17.70 -6.18
N ALA A 145 -7.15 16.85 -7.19
CA ALA A 145 -8.12 15.75 -7.13
C ALA A 145 -7.75 14.70 -6.07
N THR A 146 -6.46 14.44 -5.85
CA THR A 146 -6.00 13.51 -4.82
C THR A 146 -6.26 14.06 -3.41
N ALA A 147 -6.15 15.34 -3.19
CA ALA A 147 -6.43 15.99 -1.91
C ALA A 147 -7.90 15.88 -1.47
N GLU A 148 -8.81 15.66 -2.42
CA GLU A 148 -10.23 15.44 -2.12
C GLU A 148 -10.58 13.99 -1.75
N ILE A 149 -9.66 13.05 -1.95
CA ILE A 149 -9.90 11.65 -1.60
C ILE A 149 -9.96 11.52 -0.07
N ARG A 150 -11.01 10.86 0.40
CA ARG A 150 -11.19 10.50 1.81
C ARG A 150 -11.15 8.99 1.96
N LEU A 151 -10.42 8.52 2.96
CA LEU A 151 -10.39 7.12 3.36
C LEU A 151 -11.60 6.79 4.26
N PRO A 152 -11.87 5.49 4.52
CA PRO A 152 -13.00 5.10 5.36
C PRO A 152 -12.98 5.81 6.71
N GLY A 153 -14.10 6.44 7.10
CA GLY A 153 -14.19 7.23 8.33
C GLY A 153 -13.97 6.40 9.60
N GLU A 154 -14.32 5.12 9.57
CA GLU A 154 -14.05 4.17 10.66
C GLU A 154 -12.55 3.97 10.93
N CYS A 155 -11.70 4.18 9.92
CA CYS A 155 -10.25 4.11 10.09
C CYS A 155 -9.70 5.23 11.00
N ALA A 156 -10.38 6.38 11.07
CA ALA A 156 -9.98 7.49 11.94
C ALA A 156 -10.04 7.12 13.42
N ALA A 157 -11.08 6.35 13.82
CA ALA A 157 -11.30 5.89 15.18
C ALA A 157 -10.65 4.54 15.50
N CYS A 158 -10.03 3.88 14.51
CA CYS A 158 -9.46 2.54 14.67
C CYS A 158 -8.23 2.57 15.59
N GLY A 159 -8.18 1.67 16.57
CA GLY A 159 -7.03 1.52 17.48
C GLY A 159 -5.74 1.07 16.77
N TYR A 160 -5.85 0.49 15.60
CA TYR A 160 -4.71 0.02 14.79
C TYR A 160 -4.30 0.96 13.66
N LYS A 161 -4.88 2.15 13.58
CA LYS A 161 -4.62 3.12 12.49
C LYS A 161 -3.14 3.48 12.28
N HIS A 162 -2.33 3.40 13.33
CA HIS A 162 -0.89 3.69 13.27
C HIS A 162 -0.04 2.49 12.81
N ALA A 163 -0.62 1.30 12.82
CA ALA A 163 0.00 0.06 12.32
C ALA A 163 -0.55 -0.34 10.94
N CYS A 164 -1.80 0.03 10.66
CA CYS A 164 -2.48 -0.28 9.42
C CYS A 164 -2.38 0.90 8.46
N HIS A 165 -1.89 0.64 7.27
CA HIS A 165 -1.85 1.62 6.18
C HIS A 165 -2.97 1.30 5.19
N ALA A 166 -4.20 1.75 5.52
CA ALA A 166 -5.30 1.66 4.56
C ALA A 166 -4.91 2.34 3.26
N CYS A 167 -4.85 1.55 2.19
CA CYS A 167 -4.42 2.03 0.88
C CYS A 167 -5.63 2.46 0.06
N ALA A 168 -5.66 3.73 -0.37
CA ALA A 168 -6.74 4.24 -1.22
C ALA A 168 -6.95 3.39 -2.49
N ALA A 169 -5.86 2.92 -3.10
CA ALA A 169 -5.94 2.04 -4.26
C ALA A 169 -6.56 0.67 -3.91
N MET A 170 -6.29 0.12 -2.73
CA MET A 170 -6.93 -1.10 -2.25
C MET A 170 -8.41 -0.86 -2.02
N CYS A 171 -8.79 0.22 -1.33
CA CYS A 171 -10.20 0.54 -1.07
C CYS A 171 -10.99 0.60 -2.37
N VAL A 172 -10.58 1.42 -3.34
CA VAL A 172 -11.30 1.57 -4.61
C VAL A 172 -11.30 0.30 -5.45
N THR A 173 -10.24 -0.50 -5.38
CA THR A 173 -10.16 -1.76 -6.13
C THR A 173 -11.11 -2.82 -5.58
N GLU A 174 -11.16 -2.96 -4.26
CA GLU A 174 -11.97 -3.98 -3.58
C GLU A 174 -13.47 -3.62 -3.53
N THR A 175 -13.78 -2.32 -3.40
CA THR A 175 -15.15 -1.88 -3.08
C THR A 175 -15.75 -0.95 -4.13
N GLY A 176 -14.95 -0.46 -5.08
CA GLY A 176 -15.38 0.59 -6.01
C GLY A 176 -15.35 2.01 -5.41
N HIS A 177 -15.00 2.15 -4.12
CA HIS A 177 -15.05 3.42 -3.40
C HIS A 177 -13.80 3.65 -2.55
N PHE A 178 -13.31 4.88 -2.47
CA PHE A 178 -12.17 5.22 -1.63
C PHE A 178 -12.50 5.21 -0.14
N ASN A 179 -13.74 5.53 0.21
CA ASN A 179 -14.21 5.73 1.59
C ASN A 179 -14.94 4.52 2.18
N VAL A 180 -14.82 3.35 1.55
CA VAL A 180 -15.34 2.09 2.05
C VAL A 180 -14.18 1.17 2.41
N LYS A 181 -14.21 0.63 3.64
CA LYS A 181 -13.19 -0.31 4.10
C LYS A 181 -13.36 -1.66 3.40
N PRO A 182 -12.30 -2.20 2.78
CA PRO A 182 -12.35 -3.55 2.23
C PRO A 182 -12.48 -4.61 3.33
N GLU A 183 -13.14 -5.72 3.03
CA GLU A 183 -13.17 -6.88 3.95
C GLU A 183 -11.79 -7.48 4.21
N TYR A 184 -10.86 -7.25 3.31
CA TYR A 184 -9.47 -7.70 3.39
C TYR A 184 -8.66 -6.99 4.49
N VAL A 185 -9.15 -5.89 5.10
CA VAL A 185 -8.44 -5.06 6.08
C VAL A 185 -9.05 -5.14 7.46
#